data_3722a8c2b330cbcdda54e1a007836888
#
_entry.id   3722a8c2b330cbcdda54e1a007836888
#
_cell.length_a   1.000
_cell.length_b   1.000
_cell.length_c   1.000
_cell.angle_alpha   90.00
_cell.angle_beta   90.00
_cell.angle_gamma   90.00
#
_symmetry.space_group_name_H-M   'P 1'
#
loop_
_entity.id
_entity.type
_entity.pdbx_description
1 polymer ?
#
loop_
_entity_poly.entity_id
_entity_poly.type
_entity_poly.pdbx_seq_one_letter_code
_entity_poly.pdbx_strand_id
1 'polypeptide(L)'
;MTDMILPQQAESGGATIPDASPEILGHAAPGPHASSGPLGRGLAGPRAEKAIALALQGGGAHGAFTWGVLDALIEDGRLAFEAMTGASAGAMNAVVMVDGWLRGGPDGARERLEAFWREVSLDADLPQAQQTFVDGVLSFWKATPVGAFWNAVASPYTSNPLNINPLKRALADTVDFEALRRDGPADLYISATNVWTGKMAVFERPDLTIDHLMASACLPTVFQAVEIDGVPHWDGGYLGNPPLYPLYQGSRSPDILLVQINPVERRETPRSPAEIRDRLNEITFNGNLMRELRAIDFIDGLIEDGVLGRSNAYKPVLLHRIDGSGGALDDASASSRLRAQWPFLLHLRDAGREAAKAWLEQNYDAIGRESTLDLKAMYT
;
A
#
# COMPACT_ATOMS: atom_id res chain seq x y z
N MET A 1 47.85 6.48 -54.06
CA MET A 1 47.84 7.91 -53.70
C MET A 1 46.45 8.39 -54.01
N THR A 2 45.61 8.38 -52.99
CA THR A 2 44.28 9.02 -53.04
C THR A 2 44.01 9.52 -51.63
N ASP A 3 44.07 10.85 -51.51
CA ASP A 3 43.86 11.56 -50.22
C ASP A 3 42.42 11.45 -49.77
N MET A 4 42.23 10.97 -48.57
CA MET A 4 40.95 10.89 -47.91
C MET A 4 40.83 12.11 -46.97
N ILE A 5 40.04 13.08 -47.41
CA ILE A 5 39.71 14.32 -46.64
C ILE A 5 38.73 13.94 -45.53
N LEU A 6 39.11 14.17 -44.31
CA LEU A 6 38.25 14.11 -43.11
C LEU A 6 37.40 15.39 -43.02
N PRO A 7 36.11 15.34 -42.67
CA PRO A 7 35.33 16.54 -42.41
C PRO A 7 35.65 17.11 -41.02
N GLN A 8 35.78 18.44 -41.00
CA GLN A 8 35.97 19.26 -39.80
C GLN A 8 34.82 19.08 -38.81
N GLN A 9 35.18 19.00 -37.55
CA GLN A 9 34.27 19.02 -36.40
C GLN A 9 33.55 20.37 -36.31
N ALA A 10 32.22 20.31 -36.24
CA ALA A 10 31.39 21.45 -35.90
C ALA A 10 31.48 21.72 -34.38
N GLU A 11 31.77 22.93 -34.01
CA GLU A 11 31.79 23.42 -32.64
C GLU A 11 30.39 23.24 -32.02
N SER A 12 30.27 22.39 -31.01
CA SER A 12 29.09 22.27 -30.17
C SER A 12 29.02 23.44 -29.19
N GLY A 13 28.07 24.34 -29.40
CA GLY A 13 27.71 25.37 -28.42
C GLY A 13 27.32 24.73 -27.11
N GLY A 14 28.13 25.02 -26.08
CA GLY A 14 27.89 24.57 -24.72
C GLY A 14 26.62 25.21 -24.14
N ALA A 15 25.57 24.41 -24.01
CA ALA A 15 24.47 24.73 -23.13
C ALA A 15 24.96 24.49 -21.70
N THR A 16 25.16 25.51 -20.95
CA THR A 16 25.43 25.48 -19.50
C THR A 16 24.16 24.91 -18.82
N ILE A 17 24.28 23.71 -18.28
CA ILE A 17 23.31 23.15 -17.33
C ILE A 17 23.41 24.00 -16.06
N PRO A 18 22.30 24.56 -15.54
CA PRO A 18 22.34 25.24 -14.25
C PRO A 18 22.73 24.22 -13.18
N ASP A 19 23.71 24.56 -12.40
CA ASP A 19 24.16 23.83 -11.21
C ASP A 19 23.00 23.82 -10.20
N ALA A 20 22.21 22.76 -10.22
CA ALA A 20 21.22 22.49 -9.18
C ALA A 20 21.99 21.86 -8.01
N SER A 21 22.46 22.72 -7.11
CA SER A 21 22.87 22.29 -5.77
C SER A 21 21.77 21.39 -5.20
N PRO A 22 22.07 20.21 -4.64
CA PRO A 22 21.09 19.44 -3.94
C PRO A 22 20.70 20.19 -2.66
N GLU A 23 19.60 20.92 -2.68
CA GLU A 23 18.90 21.25 -1.45
C GLU A 23 18.54 19.92 -0.81
N ILE A 24 19.33 19.55 0.19
CA ILE A 24 18.97 18.51 1.16
C ILE A 24 17.65 19.00 1.73
N LEU A 25 16.55 18.33 1.36
CA LEU A 25 15.24 18.53 1.96
C LEU A 25 15.41 18.38 3.47
N GLY A 26 15.55 19.51 4.13
CA GLY A 26 15.51 19.61 5.57
C GLY A 26 14.08 19.27 5.98
N HIS A 27 13.81 17.98 6.27
CA HIS A 27 12.65 17.62 7.04
C HIS A 27 12.79 18.29 8.40
N ALA A 28 12.01 19.34 8.61
CA ALA A 28 11.83 19.91 9.94
C ALA A 28 11.30 18.76 10.80
N ALA A 29 12.02 18.43 11.87
CA ALA A 29 11.53 17.50 12.86
C ALA A 29 10.12 17.97 13.28
N PRO A 30 9.12 17.08 13.34
CA PRO A 30 7.78 17.46 13.76
C PRO A 30 7.88 18.10 15.15
N GLY A 31 7.36 19.32 15.27
CA GLY A 31 7.34 20.05 16.55
C GLY A 31 6.60 19.21 17.60
N PRO A 32 6.86 19.42 18.91
CA PRO A 32 6.23 18.67 19.98
C PRO A 32 4.73 18.93 19.98
N HIS A 33 3.97 18.03 19.38
CA HIS A 33 2.52 18.04 19.46
C HIS A 33 2.08 17.49 20.82
N ALA A 34 1.18 18.20 21.49
CA ALA A 34 0.69 17.90 22.81
C ALA A 34 0.19 16.43 22.91
N SER A 35 0.75 15.67 23.83
CA SER A 35 0.36 14.30 24.14
C SER A 35 -1.01 14.27 24.82
N SER A 36 -1.98 13.61 24.22
CA SER A 36 -3.25 13.30 24.84
C SER A 36 -3.22 11.85 25.39
N GLY A 37 -3.07 11.70 26.70
CA GLY A 37 -3.18 10.44 27.40
C GLY A 37 -1.94 9.52 27.42
N PRO A 38 -1.96 8.43 28.20
CA PRO A 38 -0.82 7.54 28.42
C PRO A 38 -0.37 6.76 27.18
N LEU A 39 -1.24 6.57 26.18
CA LEU A 39 -0.93 5.90 24.91
C LEU A 39 -0.61 6.88 23.76
N GLY A 40 -0.64 8.20 23.98
CA GLY A 40 -0.28 9.21 23.02
C GLY A 40 -1.34 9.52 21.94
N ARG A 41 -0.92 10.07 20.77
CA ARG A 41 -1.76 10.23 19.59
C ARG A 41 -1.97 8.86 18.94
N GLY A 42 -3.19 8.58 18.48
CA GLY A 42 -3.51 7.34 17.78
C GLY A 42 -4.99 7.00 17.87
N LEU A 43 -5.41 6.00 17.11
CA LEU A 43 -6.74 5.41 17.18
C LEU A 43 -6.77 4.47 18.40
N ALA A 44 -7.21 4.97 19.54
CA ALA A 44 -7.28 4.21 20.79
C ALA A 44 -8.73 4.03 21.23
N GLY A 45 -9.21 2.80 21.23
CA GLY A 45 -10.49 2.44 21.85
C GLY A 45 -10.41 2.42 23.38
N PRO A 46 -11.54 2.30 24.08
CA PRO A 46 -11.59 2.35 25.54
C PRO A 46 -10.84 1.20 26.25
N ARG A 47 -10.52 0.12 25.53
CA ARG A 47 -9.78 -1.04 26.04
C ARG A 47 -8.32 -1.07 25.61
N ALA A 48 -7.82 -0.03 24.92
CA ALA A 48 -6.47 -0.02 24.39
C ALA A 48 -5.41 -0.05 25.50
N GLU A 49 -4.52 -1.02 25.44
CA GLU A 49 -3.45 -1.28 26.39
C GLU A 49 -2.06 -1.14 25.78
N LYS A 50 -1.93 -1.47 24.48
CA LYS A 50 -0.68 -1.45 23.73
C LYS A 50 -0.83 -0.63 22.47
N ALA A 51 0.24 0.05 22.05
CA ALA A 51 0.26 0.86 20.83
C ALA A 51 1.16 0.21 19.77
N ILE A 52 0.67 0.18 18.52
CA ILE A 52 1.41 -0.33 17.36
C ILE A 52 1.28 0.61 16.16
N ALA A 53 2.20 0.48 15.22
CA ALA A 53 2.05 1.03 13.88
C ALA A 53 1.63 -0.06 12.88
N LEU A 54 0.87 0.30 11.86
CA LEU A 54 0.39 -0.63 10.84
C LEU A 54 1.08 -0.39 9.51
N ALA A 55 1.52 -1.45 8.86
CA ALA A 55 2.09 -1.44 7.52
C ALA A 55 1.22 -2.30 6.59
N LEU A 56 0.45 -1.65 5.69
CA LEU A 56 -0.63 -2.28 4.94
C LEU A 56 -0.25 -2.44 3.46
N GLN A 57 -0.06 -3.69 3.02
CA GLN A 57 0.24 -3.99 1.63
C GLN A 57 -0.91 -3.66 0.68
N GLY A 58 -0.56 -3.17 -0.52
CA GLY A 58 -1.45 -3.06 -1.66
C GLY A 58 -1.56 -4.37 -2.45
N GLY A 59 -2.70 -4.54 -3.12
CA GLY A 59 -2.95 -5.74 -3.94
C GLY A 59 -4.37 -5.82 -4.49
N GLY A 60 -5.01 -4.68 -4.78
CA GLY A 60 -6.36 -4.62 -5.36
C GLY A 60 -7.40 -5.26 -4.46
N ALA A 61 -8.28 -6.13 -5.01
CA ALA A 61 -9.35 -6.79 -4.27
C ALA A 61 -8.85 -7.65 -3.09
N HIS A 62 -7.58 -8.11 -3.13
CA HIS A 62 -6.98 -8.82 -1.99
C HIS A 62 -6.87 -7.94 -0.74
N GLY A 63 -6.93 -6.61 -0.87
CA GLY A 63 -7.06 -5.68 0.25
C GLY A 63 -8.30 -5.90 1.13
N ALA A 64 -9.30 -6.67 0.68
CA ALA A 64 -10.41 -7.11 1.52
C ALA A 64 -9.97 -8.06 2.65
N PHE A 65 -8.86 -8.80 2.48
CA PHE A 65 -8.22 -9.51 3.58
C PHE A 65 -7.72 -8.53 4.64
N THR A 66 -7.05 -7.44 4.23
CA THR A 66 -6.62 -6.36 5.14
C THR A 66 -7.81 -5.73 5.86
N TRP A 67 -8.95 -5.48 5.16
CA TRP A 67 -10.18 -5.07 5.81
C TRP A 67 -10.58 -6.02 6.94
N GLY A 68 -10.57 -7.34 6.69
CA GLY A 68 -10.90 -8.34 7.71
C GLY A 68 -9.94 -8.31 8.89
N VAL A 69 -8.64 -8.16 8.65
CA VAL A 69 -7.63 -8.01 9.71
C VAL A 69 -7.93 -6.78 10.56
N LEU A 70 -8.11 -5.61 9.94
CA LEU A 70 -8.40 -4.37 10.66
C LEU A 70 -9.70 -4.46 11.45
N ASP A 71 -10.75 -5.02 10.86
CA ASP A 71 -12.05 -5.21 11.51
C ASP A 71 -11.92 -6.06 12.80
N ALA A 72 -11.15 -7.15 12.76
CA ALA A 72 -10.92 -8.00 13.94
C ALA A 72 -10.04 -7.33 14.99
N LEU A 73 -8.98 -6.60 14.58
CA LEU A 73 -8.13 -5.86 15.52
C LEU A 73 -8.89 -4.74 16.22
N ILE A 74 -9.77 -4.03 15.51
CA ILE A 74 -10.64 -2.99 16.08
C ILE A 74 -11.68 -3.60 17.03
N GLU A 75 -12.27 -4.73 16.68
CA GLU A 75 -13.25 -5.46 17.51
C GLU A 75 -12.62 -5.96 18.81
N ASP A 76 -11.40 -6.49 18.77
CA ASP A 76 -10.62 -6.88 19.95
C ASP A 76 -10.38 -5.67 20.88
N GLY A 77 -9.98 -4.53 20.33
CA GLY A 77 -9.93 -3.23 20.99
C GLY A 77 -8.78 -3.03 21.98
N ARG A 78 -7.88 -4.02 22.20
CA ARG A 78 -6.72 -3.90 23.08
C ARG A 78 -5.55 -3.14 22.48
N LEU A 79 -5.56 -2.91 21.15
CA LEU A 79 -4.52 -2.19 20.43
C LEU A 79 -4.93 -0.76 20.12
N ALA A 80 -3.98 0.17 20.25
CA ALA A 80 -4.04 1.52 19.71
C ALA A 80 -3.17 1.60 18.45
N PHE A 81 -3.64 2.31 17.43
CA PHE A 81 -2.92 2.45 16.15
C PHE A 81 -2.38 3.88 16.03
N GLU A 82 -1.08 4.07 16.20
CA GLU A 82 -0.45 5.40 16.22
C GLU A 82 -0.21 5.97 14.82
N ALA A 83 0.26 5.11 13.92
CA ALA A 83 0.61 5.47 12.56
C ALA A 83 0.30 4.32 11.60
N MET A 84 0.02 4.66 10.36
CA MET A 84 -0.21 3.67 9.31
C MET A 84 0.49 4.08 8.03
N THR A 85 1.12 3.09 7.38
CA THR A 85 1.62 3.24 6.01
C THR A 85 0.89 2.29 5.10
N GLY A 86 0.69 2.71 3.85
CA GLY A 86 0.00 1.87 2.87
C GLY A 86 0.30 2.23 1.43
N ALA A 87 0.11 1.24 0.57
CA ALA A 87 0.10 1.39 -0.88
C ALA A 87 -1.21 0.86 -1.45
N SER A 88 -1.75 1.51 -2.49
CA SER A 88 -2.93 1.02 -3.21
C SER A 88 -4.09 0.64 -2.28
N ALA A 89 -4.59 -0.59 -2.30
CA ALA A 89 -5.65 -1.05 -1.40
C ALA A 89 -5.31 -0.91 0.10
N GLY A 90 -4.02 -1.06 0.47
CA GLY A 90 -3.56 -0.80 1.84
C GLY A 90 -3.73 0.66 2.24
N ALA A 91 -3.43 1.59 1.33
CA ALA A 91 -3.66 3.02 1.51
C ALA A 91 -5.15 3.36 1.69
N MET A 92 -6.02 2.73 0.88
CA MET A 92 -7.47 2.89 0.99
C MET A 92 -7.97 2.44 2.36
N ASN A 93 -7.58 1.23 2.79
CA ASN A 93 -7.95 0.72 4.11
C ASN A 93 -7.51 1.65 5.25
N ALA A 94 -6.27 2.16 5.21
CA ALA A 94 -5.75 3.07 6.23
C ALA A 94 -6.59 4.36 6.31
N VAL A 95 -6.82 5.01 5.17
CA VAL A 95 -7.54 6.29 5.11
C VAL A 95 -9.01 6.13 5.51
N VAL A 96 -9.70 5.10 5.00
CA VAL A 96 -11.10 4.81 5.33
C VAL A 96 -11.26 4.46 6.81
N MET A 97 -10.33 3.71 7.40
CA MET A 97 -10.32 3.40 8.82
C MET A 97 -10.21 4.67 9.68
N VAL A 98 -9.30 5.60 9.34
CA VAL A 98 -9.12 6.85 10.10
C VAL A 98 -10.33 7.78 9.95
N ASP A 99 -10.89 7.92 8.73
CA ASP A 99 -12.11 8.70 8.49
C ASP A 99 -13.30 8.13 9.30
N GLY A 100 -13.48 6.82 9.27
CA GLY A 100 -14.54 6.16 10.04
C GLY A 100 -14.37 6.33 11.54
N TRP A 101 -13.13 6.27 12.02
CA TRP A 101 -12.82 6.49 13.43
C TRP A 101 -13.15 7.92 13.88
N LEU A 102 -12.88 8.93 13.07
CA LEU A 102 -13.25 10.31 13.33
C LEU A 102 -14.77 10.49 13.50
N ARG A 103 -15.56 9.70 12.76
CA ARG A 103 -17.02 9.80 12.78
C ARG A 103 -17.68 9.06 13.93
N GLY A 104 -17.18 7.91 14.32
CA GLY A 104 -17.87 7.03 15.27
C GLY A 104 -16.94 6.12 16.08
N GLY A 105 -15.65 6.49 16.21
CA GLY A 105 -14.68 5.66 16.93
C GLY A 105 -14.49 4.27 16.30
N PRO A 106 -14.28 3.24 17.13
CA PRO A 106 -14.08 1.86 16.65
C PRO A 106 -15.19 1.35 15.73
N ASP A 107 -16.46 1.58 16.12
CA ASP A 107 -17.62 1.11 15.35
C ASP A 107 -17.72 1.85 14.03
N GLY A 108 -17.51 3.18 14.02
CA GLY A 108 -17.51 3.98 12.80
C GLY A 108 -16.40 3.56 11.82
N ALA A 109 -15.22 3.16 12.30
CA ALA A 109 -14.15 2.64 11.46
C ALA A 109 -14.56 1.32 10.78
N ARG A 110 -15.17 0.40 11.52
CA ARG A 110 -15.65 -0.89 10.99
C ARG A 110 -16.75 -0.70 9.95
N GLU A 111 -17.74 0.13 10.26
CA GLU A 111 -18.85 0.46 9.36
C GLU A 111 -18.35 1.09 8.04
N ARG A 112 -17.38 2.02 8.13
CA ARG A 112 -16.86 2.70 6.93
C ARG A 112 -16.00 1.78 6.07
N LEU A 113 -15.22 0.88 6.65
CA LEU A 113 -14.48 -0.14 5.91
C LEU A 113 -15.45 -1.06 5.14
N GLU A 114 -16.53 -1.53 5.78
CA GLU A 114 -17.56 -2.35 5.09
C GLU A 114 -18.25 -1.56 3.98
N ALA A 115 -18.66 -0.33 4.25
CA ALA A 115 -19.31 0.51 3.25
C ALA A 115 -18.42 0.78 2.04
N PHE A 116 -17.15 1.09 2.25
CA PHE A 116 -16.17 1.28 1.18
C PHE A 116 -16.02 0.04 0.32
N TRP A 117 -15.79 -1.14 0.93
CA TRP A 117 -15.62 -2.39 0.18
C TRP A 117 -16.90 -2.81 -0.54
N ARG A 118 -18.06 -2.46 -0.01
CA ARG A 118 -19.33 -2.66 -0.70
C ARG A 118 -19.48 -1.74 -1.90
N GLU A 119 -19.13 -0.47 -1.78
CA GLU A 119 -19.20 0.51 -2.88
C GLU A 119 -18.26 0.17 -4.03
N VAL A 120 -17.05 -0.35 -3.73
CA VAL A 120 -16.12 -0.78 -4.78
C VAL A 120 -16.45 -2.15 -5.35
N SER A 121 -17.43 -2.88 -4.81
CA SER A 121 -17.85 -4.17 -5.36
C SER A 121 -18.62 -4.00 -6.66
N LEU A 122 -18.37 -4.90 -7.61
CA LEU A 122 -19.05 -4.86 -8.93
C LEU A 122 -20.53 -5.20 -8.85
N ASP A 123 -20.99 -5.74 -7.72
CA ASP A 123 -22.37 -6.21 -7.54
C ASP A 123 -23.29 -5.14 -6.93
N ALA A 124 -22.75 -3.96 -6.58
CA ALA A 124 -23.45 -3.03 -5.72
C ALA A 124 -24.67 -2.36 -6.38
N ASP A 125 -24.68 -2.10 -7.72
CA ASP A 125 -25.72 -1.28 -8.34
C ASP A 125 -26.14 -1.68 -9.78
N LEU A 126 -25.66 -2.77 -10.34
CA LEU A 126 -26.11 -3.18 -11.67
C LEU A 126 -27.20 -4.25 -11.58
N PRO A 127 -28.37 -4.10 -12.23
CA PRO A 127 -29.32 -5.18 -12.41
C PRO A 127 -28.62 -6.40 -12.99
N GLN A 128 -28.90 -7.57 -12.48
CA GLN A 128 -28.25 -8.84 -12.83
C GLN A 128 -28.13 -9.08 -14.36
N ALA A 129 -29.10 -8.56 -15.13
CA ALA A 129 -29.08 -8.59 -16.59
C ALA A 129 -27.97 -7.68 -17.21
N GLN A 130 -27.66 -6.54 -16.56
CA GLN A 130 -26.60 -5.63 -17.03
C GLN A 130 -25.20 -6.13 -16.62
N GLN A 131 -25.07 -6.73 -15.44
CA GLN A 131 -23.84 -7.44 -15.02
C GLN A 131 -23.50 -8.56 -16.01
N THR A 132 -24.47 -9.42 -16.33
CA THR A 132 -24.29 -10.51 -17.31
C THR A 132 -23.92 -9.96 -18.69
N PHE A 133 -24.48 -8.80 -19.10
CA PHE A 133 -24.15 -8.16 -20.38
C PHE A 133 -22.74 -7.57 -20.38
N VAL A 134 -22.37 -6.84 -19.34
CA VAL A 134 -21.00 -6.26 -19.19
C VAL A 134 -19.95 -7.36 -19.09
N ASP A 135 -20.19 -8.39 -18.29
CA ASP A 135 -19.31 -9.54 -18.18
C ASP A 135 -19.24 -10.34 -19.48
N GLY A 136 -20.36 -10.47 -20.18
CA GLY A 136 -20.44 -11.12 -21.50
C GLY A 136 -19.64 -10.36 -22.55
N VAL A 137 -19.78 -9.03 -22.61
CA VAL A 137 -19.03 -8.16 -23.54
C VAL A 137 -17.55 -8.18 -23.21
N LEU A 138 -17.16 -8.01 -21.94
CA LEU A 138 -15.76 -8.05 -21.51
C LEU A 138 -15.13 -9.43 -21.74
N SER A 139 -15.86 -10.51 -21.47
CA SER A 139 -15.39 -11.87 -21.69
C SER A 139 -15.28 -12.21 -23.18
N PHE A 140 -16.22 -11.75 -24.00
CA PHE A 140 -16.17 -11.90 -25.46
C PHE A 140 -14.96 -11.16 -26.05
N TRP A 141 -14.72 -9.92 -25.64
CA TRP A 141 -13.53 -9.15 -26.07
C TRP A 141 -12.23 -9.80 -25.61
N LYS A 142 -12.14 -10.29 -24.36
CA LYS A 142 -10.98 -11.01 -23.85
C LYS A 142 -10.75 -12.36 -24.57
N ALA A 143 -11.81 -13.02 -25.02
CA ALA A 143 -11.74 -14.32 -25.69
C ALA A 143 -11.39 -14.24 -27.18
N THR A 144 -11.49 -13.06 -27.82
CA THR A 144 -11.15 -12.91 -29.23
C THR A 144 -9.63 -12.62 -29.41
N PRO A 145 -8.97 -13.22 -30.43
CA PRO A 145 -7.56 -12.93 -30.71
C PRO A 145 -7.28 -11.43 -30.92
N VAL A 146 -8.24 -10.71 -31.51
CA VAL A 146 -8.18 -9.27 -31.72
C VAL A 146 -8.28 -8.50 -30.41
N GLY A 147 -9.22 -8.86 -29.52
CA GLY A 147 -9.35 -8.25 -28.20
C GLY A 147 -8.14 -8.54 -27.29
N ALA A 148 -7.63 -9.77 -27.34
CA ALA A 148 -6.40 -10.14 -26.60
C ALA A 148 -5.18 -9.35 -27.11
N PHE A 149 -5.05 -9.15 -28.42
CA PHE A 149 -4.01 -8.33 -29.02
C PHE A 149 -4.14 -6.86 -28.60
N TRP A 150 -5.33 -6.27 -28.71
CA TRP A 150 -5.58 -4.90 -28.30
C TRP A 150 -5.32 -4.68 -26.80
N ASN A 151 -5.75 -5.58 -25.94
CA ASN A 151 -5.47 -5.50 -24.49
C ASN A 151 -3.98 -5.65 -24.15
N ALA A 152 -3.21 -6.31 -25.02
CA ALA A 152 -1.76 -6.45 -24.84
C ALA A 152 -0.97 -5.23 -25.33
N VAL A 153 -1.56 -4.41 -26.24
CA VAL A 153 -0.85 -3.33 -26.94
C VAL A 153 -1.47 -1.95 -26.65
N ALA A 154 -2.73 -1.89 -26.20
CA ALA A 154 -3.42 -0.63 -25.96
C ALA A 154 -2.95 0.01 -24.65
N SER A 155 -2.46 1.24 -24.76
CA SER A 155 -2.16 2.10 -23.61
C SER A 155 -3.46 2.56 -22.93
N PRO A 156 -3.48 2.79 -21.60
CA PRO A 156 -4.62 3.42 -20.92
C PRO A 156 -5.06 4.75 -21.53
N TYR A 157 -4.15 5.47 -22.18
CA TYR A 157 -4.45 6.72 -22.87
C TYR A 157 -5.31 6.50 -24.12
N THR A 158 -5.33 5.29 -24.66
CA THR A 158 -6.16 4.92 -25.82
C THR A 158 -7.38 4.08 -25.43
N SER A 159 -7.26 3.21 -24.42
CA SER A 159 -8.34 2.32 -23.97
C SER A 159 -9.30 2.98 -22.97
N ASN A 160 -8.82 3.97 -22.20
CA ASN A 160 -9.61 4.75 -21.24
C ASN A 160 -9.30 6.26 -21.38
N PRO A 161 -9.63 6.89 -22.54
CA PRO A 161 -9.27 8.27 -22.81
C PRO A 161 -9.93 9.28 -21.87
N LEU A 162 -11.08 8.92 -21.29
CA LEU A 162 -11.78 9.76 -20.31
C LEU A 162 -11.28 9.55 -18.87
N ASN A 163 -10.30 8.65 -18.69
CA ASN A 163 -9.74 8.29 -17.40
C ASN A 163 -10.80 7.99 -16.32
N ILE A 164 -11.84 7.25 -16.70
CA ILE A 164 -12.92 6.88 -15.78
C ILE A 164 -12.35 5.88 -14.76
N ASN A 165 -12.48 6.24 -13.48
CA ASN A 165 -12.04 5.39 -12.38
C ASN A 165 -13.12 5.33 -11.30
N PRO A 166 -13.85 4.19 -11.18
CA PRO A 166 -14.90 4.01 -10.18
C PRO A 166 -14.42 4.17 -8.74
N LEU A 167 -13.16 3.81 -8.47
CA LEU A 167 -12.55 3.94 -7.15
C LEU A 167 -12.51 5.41 -6.68
N LYS A 168 -12.29 6.36 -7.60
CA LYS A 168 -12.29 7.80 -7.26
C LYS A 168 -13.65 8.24 -6.72
N ARG A 169 -14.73 7.75 -7.33
CA ARG A 169 -16.09 8.05 -6.85
C ARG A 169 -16.34 7.44 -5.47
N ALA A 170 -16.04 6.16 -5.31
CA ALA A 170 -16.22 5.48 -4.02
C ALA A 170 -15.49 6.20 -2.88
N LEU A 171 -14.24 6.67 -3.12
CA LEU A 171 -13.49 7.45 -2.14
C LEU A 171 -14.11 8.82 -1.87
N ALA A 172 -14.55 9.54 -2.91
CA ALA A 172 -15.17 10.85 -2.76
C ALA A 172 -16.46 10.78 -1.92
N ASP A 173 -17.24 9.71 -2.10
CA ASP A 173 -18.50 9.50 -1.37
C ASP A 173 -18.25 8.96 0.06
N THR A 174 -17.07 8.37 0.31
CA THR A 174 -16.75 7.73 1.60
C THR A 174 -15.93 8.61 2.53
N VAL A 175 -14.91 9.32 2.05
CA VAL A 175 -13.87 9.97 2.88
C VAL A 175 -14.03 11.50 2.90
N ASP A 176 -14.04 12.08 4.09
CA ASP A 176 -13.88 13.53 4.29
C ASP A 176 -12.40 13.86 4.46
N PHE A 177 -11.74 14.18 3.34
CA PHE A 177 -10.32 14.52 3.34
C PHE A 177 -9.98 15.79 4.12
N GLU A 178 -10.91 16.73 4.25
CA GLU A 178 -10.68 17.94 5.05
C GLU A 178 -10.63 17.62 6.54
N ALA A 179 -11.62 16.90 7.05
CA ALA A 179 -11.64 16.43 8.42
C ALA A 179 -10.43 15.49 8.71
N LEU A 180 -10.10 14.61 7.77
CA LEU A 180 -8.95 13.70 7.89
C LEU A 180 -7.64 14.47 8.10
N ARG A 181 -7.37 15.48 7.28
CA ARG A 181 -6.16 16.31 7.39
C ARG A 181 -6.09 17.07 8.70
N ARG A 182 -7.20 17.72 9.08
CA ARG A 182 -7.26 18.60 10.25
C ARG A 182 -7.25 17.82 11.56
N ASP A 183 -8.08 16.79 11.66
CA ASP A 183 -8.46 16.17 12.94
C ASP A 183 -8.01 14.71 13.04
N GLY A 184 -7.44 14.11 11.98
CA GLY A 184 -7.01 12.72 11.97
C GLY A 184 -6.11 12.38 13.16
N PRO A 185 -6.49 11.40 14.01
CA PRO A 185 -5.78 11.10 15.25
C PRO A 185 -4.51 10.26 15.06
N ALA A 186 -4.37 9.59 13.92
CA ALA A 186 -3.20 8.79 13.57
C ALA A 186 -2.42 9.40 12.41
N ASP A 187 -1.13 9.14 12.35
CA ASP A 187 -0.32 9.55 11.21
C ASP A 187 -0.51 8.58 10.04
N LEU A 188 -0.62 9.13 8.83
CA LEU A 188 -0.79 8.35 7.60
C LEU A 188 0.33 8.67 6.63
N TYR A 189 0.87 7.62 6.01
CA TYR A 189 1.94 7.69 5.02
C TYR A 189 1.52 6.86 3.80
N ILE A 190 1.21 7.54 2.71
CA ILE A 190 0.70 6.92 1.48
C ILE A 190 1.77 6.97 0.40
N SER A 191 2.17 5.80 -0.09
CA SER A 191 3.21 5.70 -1.12
C SER A 191 2.65 5.82 -2.53
N ALA A 192 3.42 6.46 -3.41
CA ALA A 192 3.25 6.41 -4.86
C ALA A 192 4.63 6.36 -5.55
N THR A 193 4.63 6.14 -6.84
CA THR A 193 5.84 6.11 -7.66
C THR A 193 5.89 7.34 -8.57
N ASN A 194 6.88 8.22 -8.38
CA ASN A 194 7.14 9.33 -9.29
C ASN A 194 7.65 8.77 -10.63
N VAL A 195 6.89 9.02 -11.69
CA VAL A 195 7.17 8.44 -13.02
C VAL A 195 8.44 9.00 -13.64
N TRP A 196 8.72 10.30 -13.43
CA TRP A 196 9.89 10.94 -14.05
C TRP A 196 11.21 10.50 -13.44
N THR A 197 11.23 10.31 -12.13
CA THR A 197 12.48 10.04 -11.41
C THR A 197 12.67 8.58 -11.03
N GLY A 198 11.61 7.75 -11.10
CA GLY A 198 11.62 6.39 -10.58
C GLY A 198 11.85 6.33 -9.06
N LYS A 199 11.57 7.43 -8.33
CA LYS A 199 11.69 7.47 -6.88
C LYS A 199 10.34 7.27 -6.21
N MET A 200 10.36 6.73 -5.01
CA MET A 200 9.18 6.65 -4.16
C MET A 200 8.80 8.06 -3.68
N ALA A 201 7.52 8.39 -3.80
CA ALA A 201 6.90 9.52 -3.14
C ALA A 201 6.08 9.00 -1.96
N VAL A 202 6.14 9.67 -0.82
CA VAL A 202 5.32 9.38 0.34
C VAL A 202 4.56 10.64 0.72
N PHE A 203 3.25 10.55 0.75
CA PHE A 203 2.35 11.64 1.11
C PHE A 203 1.89 11.47 2.55
N GLU A 204 2.01 12.52 3.32
CA GLU A 204 1.66 12.52 4.74
C GLU A 204 0.24 13.03 4.97
N ARG A 205 -0.39 12.60 6.07
CA ARG A 205 -1.79 12.93 6.40
C ARG A 205 -2.17 14.41 6.24
N PRO A 206 -1.36 15.39 6.67
CA PRO A 206 -1.74 16.81 6.58
C PRO A 206 -1.98 17.31 5.14
N ASP A 207 -1.39 16.62 4.16
CA ASP A 207 -1.46 17.01 2.74
C ASP A 207 -2.35 16.08 1.90
N LEU A 208 -2.89 15.01 2.51
CA LEU A 208 -3.62 13.98 1.77
C LEU A 208 -4.85 14.54 1.06
N THR A 209 -4.96 14.20 -0.21
CA THR A 209 -6.12 14.45 -1.05
C THR A 209 -6.56 13.15 -1.73
N ILE A 210 -7.71 13.18 -2.36
CA ILE A 210 -8.18 12.03 -3.16
C ILE A 210 -7.17 11.66 -4.26
N ASP A 211 -6.49 12.64 -4.86
CA ASP A 211 -5.55 12.39 -5.95
C ASP A 211 -4.27 11.67 -5.47
N HIS A 212 -3.85 11.87 -4.21
CA HIS A 212 -2.78 11.09 -3.60
C HIS A 212 -3.15 9.60 -3.48
N LEU A 213 -4.39 9.31 -3.09
CA LEU A 213 -4.90 7.93 -3.02
C LEU A 213 -5.02 7.33 -4.42
N MET A 214 -5.51 8.11 -5.39
CA MET A 214 -5.60 7.68 -6.79
C MET A 214 -4.22 7.42 -7.39
N ALA A 215 -3.21 8.23 -7.08
CA ALA A 215 -1.81 7.99 -7.46
C ALA A 215 -1.27 6.69 -6.88
N SER A 216 -1.54 6.46 -5.58
CA SER A 216 -1.13 5.24 -4.88
C SER A 216 -1.72 3.95 -5.48
N ALA A 217 -2.88 4.03 -6.14
CA ALA A 217 -3.57 2.90 -6.78
C ALA A 217 -3.55 2.95 -8.32
N CYS A 218 -2.71 3.80 -8.92
CA CYS A 218 -2.62 3.99 -10.35
C CYS A 218 -1.74 2.92 -11.02
N LEU A 219 -2.32 1.76 -11.33
CA LEU A 219 -1.64 0.75 -12.14
C LEU A 219 -1.44 1.25 -13.57
N PRO A 220 -0.19 1.38 -14.07
CA PRO A 220 0.11 1.99 -15.37
C PRO A 220 -0.42 1.22 -16.58
N THR A 221 -0.84 -0.03 -16.37
CA THR A 221 -1.46 -0.86 -17.41
C THR A 221 -2.98 -0.70 -17.48
N VAL A 222 -3.60 0.01 -16.53
CA VAL A 222 -5.07 0.15 -16.40
C VAL A 222 -5.49 1.62 -16.44
N PHE A 223 -4.73 2.51 -15.80
CA PHE A 223 -5.07 3.92 -15.65
C PHE A 223 -3.97 4.83 -16.18
N GLN A 224 -4.38 6.02 -16.62
CA GLN A 224 -3.44 7.11 -16.94
C GLN A 224 -2.76 7.57 -15.65
N ALA A 225 -1.51 8.03 -15.75
CA ALA A 225 -0.78 8.55 -14.60
C ALA A 225 -1.57 9.69 -13.92
N VAL A 226 -1.54 9.71 -12.59
CA VAL A 226 -2.16 10.78 -11.80
C VAL A 226 -1.14 11.89 -11.61
N GLU A 227 -1.50 13.10 -12.00
CA GLU A 227 -0.63 14.27 -11.82
C GLU A 227 -0.88 14.90 -10.46
N ILE A 228 0.20 15.10 -9.68
CA ILE A 228 0.23 15.82 -8.42
C ILE A 228 1.30 16.90 -8.57
N ASP A 229 0.89 18.17 -8.45
CA ASP A 229 1.76 19.35 -8.67
C ASP A 229 2.52 19.31 -10.00
N GLY A 230 1.86 18.81 -11.06
CA GLY A 230 2.42 18.68 -12.40
C GLY A 230 3.37 17.50 -12.59
N VAL A 231 3.53 16.64 -11.59
CA VAL A 231 4.39 15.45 -11.64
C VAL A 231 3.51 14.19 -11.76
N PRO A 232 3.71 13.33 -12.78
CA PRO A 232 2.94 12.11 -12.95
C PRO A 232 3.37 11.02 -11.95
N HIS A 233 2.39 10.33 -11.37
CA HIS A 233 2.59 9.26 -10.41
C HIS A 233 1.88 7.97 -10.83
N TRP A 234 2.49 6.86 -10.49
CA TRP A 234 1.95 5.50 -10.58
C TRP A 234 1.82 4.86 -9.19
N ASP A 235 1.24 3.65 -9.17
CA ASP A 235 1.00 2.84 -7.96
C ASP A 235 2.24 2.75 -7.07
N GLY A 236 2.01 2.93 -5.77
CA GLY A 236 3.05 2.86 -4.75
C GLY A 236 3.67 1.48 -4.63
N GLY A 237 2.94 0.43 -5.02
CA GLY A 237 3.38 -0.95 -4.95
C GLY A 237 4.68 -1.25 -5.70
N TYR A 238 5.05 -0.43 -6.68
CA TYR A 238 6.32 -0.60 -7.40
C TYR A 238 7.56 -0.27 -6.57
N LEU A 239 7.46 0.69 -5.63
CA LEU A 239 8.63 1.17 -4.88
C LEU A 239 8.49 1.11 -3.36
N GLY A 240 7.27 1.00 -2.81
CA GLY A 240 7.04 0.88 -1.37
C GLY A 240 5.70 0.21 -1.09
N ASN A 241 5.70 -1.10 -0.88
CA ASN A 241 4.48 -1.89 -0.70
C ASN A 241 4.47 -2.71 0.60
N PRO A 242 4.14 -2.10 1.72
CA PRO A 242 4.17 -0.66 2.02
C PRO A 242 5.57 -0.18 2.36
N PRO A 243 5.88 1.14 2.34
CA PRO A 243 7.14 1.63 2.88
C PRO A 243 7.13 1.52 4.41
N LEU A 244 8.21 1.01 5.01
CA LEU A 244 8.33 0.87 6.46
C LEU A 244 9.05 2.06 7.11
N TYR A 245 9.95 2.73 6.35
CA TYR A 245 10.81 3.77 6.90
C TYR A 245 10.04 4.93 7.57
N PRO A 246 8.84 5.36 7.13
CA PRO A 246 8.12 6.42 7.83
C PRO A 246 7.70 6.01 9.24
N LEU A 247 7.42 4.73 9.45
CA LEU A 247 6.98 4.22 10.74
C LEU A 247 8.13 4.15 11.75
N TYR A 248 9.29 3.60 11.39
CA TYR A 248 10.40 3.53 12.34
C TYR A 248 11.08 4.89 12.60
N GLN A 249 10.86 5.88 11.74
CA GLN A 249 11.29 7.26 11.97
C GLN A 249 10.25 8.11 12.73
N GLY A 250 8.97 7.94 12.46
CA GLY A 250 7.88 8.78 12.93
C GLY A 250 7.06 8.21 14.10
N SER A 251 6.89 6.88 14.21
CA SER A 251 6.12 6.28 15.28
C SER A 251 6.88 6.24 16.61
N ARG A 252 6.16 6.38 17.73
CA ARG A 252 6.71 6.21 19.08
C ARG A 252 6.80 4.75 19.49
N SER A 253 5.83 3.95 19.09
CA SER A 253 5.88 2.50 19.28
C SER A 253 7.02 1.91 18.46
N PRO A 254 7.82 0.99 19.01
CA PRO A 254 8.75 0.19 18.24
C PRO A 254 8.05 -0.88 17.39
N ASP A 255 6.80 -1.22 17.74
CA ASP A 255 6.07 -2.32 17.14
C ASP A 255 5.43 -1.91 15.81
N ILE A 256 5.75 -2.65 14.75
CA ILE A 256 5.16 -2.50 13.43
C ILE A 256 4.50 -3.83 13.05
N LEU A 257 3.19 -3.80 12.82
CA LEU A 257 2.44 -4.94 12.30
C LEU A 257 2.26 -4.82 10.79
N LEU A 258 2.93 -5.69 10.07
CA LEU A 258 2.79 -5.84 8.62
C LEU A 258 1.57 -6.72 8.30
N VAL A 259 0.63 -6.19 7.53
CA VAL A 259 -0.44 -6.98 6.91
C VAL A 259 -0.03 -7.28 5.48
N GLN A 260 0.38 -8.52 5.23
CA GLN A 260 0.93 -8.98 3.96
C GLN A 260 -0.10 -9.77 3.16
N ILE A 261 -0.38 -9.29 1.94
CA ILE A 261 -1.38 -9.89 1.04
C ILE A 261 -0.79 -10.38 -0.29
N ASN A 262 0.49 -10.13 -0.51
CA ASN A 262 1.20 -10.62 -1.70
C ASN A 262 2.12 -11.76 -1.29
N PRO A 263 1.93 -12.98 -1.82
CA PRO A 263 2.77 -14.11 -1.47
C PRO A 263 4.22 -13.86 -1.90
N VAL A 264 5.15 -14.16 -1.01
CA VAL A 264 6.59 -14.12 -1.31
C VAL A 264 6.99 -15.37 -2.08
N GLU A 265 6.53 -16.53 -1.63
CA GLU A 265 6.85 -17.83 -2.22
C GLU A 265 5.72 -18.33 -3.13
N ARG A 266 6.10 -18.83 -4.30
CA ARG A 266 5.26 -19.61 -5.21
C ARG A 266 6.08 -20.81 -5.69
N ARG A 267 5.64 -22.01 -5.39
CA ARG A 267 6.38 -23.23 -5.76
C ARG A 267 6.15 -23.66 -7.19
N GLU A 268 5.12 -23.15 -7.85
CA GLU A 268 4.84 -23.43 -9.24
C GLU A 268 5.55 -22.45 -10.17
N THR A 269 6.21 -22.99 -11.19
CA THR A 269 6.84 -22.15 -12.22
C THR A 269 5.80 -21.64 -13.19
N PRO A 270 5.62 -20.33 -13.36
CA PRO A 270 4.66 -19.76 -14.31
C PRO A 270 5.06 -20.10 -15.75
N ARG A 271 4.07 -20.49 -16.57
CA ARG A 271 4.31 -20.94 -17.95
C ARG A 271 3.54 -20.14 -18.98
N SER A 272 2.36 -19.63 -18.62
CA SER A 272 1.58 -18.78 -19.51
C SER A 272 2.05 -17.31 -19.41
N PRO A 273 1.86 -16.48 -20.47
CA PRO A 273 2.18 -15.06 -20.42
C PRO A 273 1.46 -14.29 -19.30
N ALA A 274 0.26 -14.72 -18.91
CA ALA A 274 -0.48 -14.15 -17.81
C ALA A 274 0.19 -14.48 -16.46
N GLU A 275 0.45 -15.77 -16.19
CA GLU A 275 1.13 -16.21 -14.97
C GLU A 275 2.51 -15.57 -14.80
N ILE A 276 3.27 -15.43 -15.90
CA ILE A 276 4.59 -14.79 -15.88
C ILE A 276 4.46 -13.31 -15.46
N ARG A 277 3.53 -12.56 -16.05
CA ARG A 277 3.29 -11.16 -15.68
C ARG A 277 2.84 -11.04 -14.22
N ASP A 278 1.98 -11.93 -13.80
CA ASP A 278 1.47 -11.97 -12.44
C ASP A 278 2.60 -12.20 -11.44
N ARG A 279 3.48 -13.14 -11.74
CA ARG A 279 4.65 -13.40 -10.89
C ARG A 279 5.66 -12.25 -10.87
N LEU A 280 5.89 -11.60 -12.02
CA LEU A 280 6.74 -10.41 -12.10
C LEU A 280 6.18 -9.27 -11.24
N ASN A 281 4.87 -9.05 -11.24
CA ASN A 281 4.23 -8.07 -10.37
C ASN A 281 4.39 -8.43 -8.88
N GLU A 282 4.18 -9.69 -8.50
CA GLU A 282 4.38 -10.14 -7.11
C GLU A 282 5.83 -9.92 -6.66
N ILE A 283 6.80 -10.30 -7.49
CA ILE A 283 8.23 -10.11 -7.20
C ILE A 283 8.56 -8.61 -7.06
N THR A 284 8.05 -7.79 -7.97
CA THR A 284 8.28 -6.34 -7.94
C THR A 284 7.67 -5.71 -6.68
N PHE A 285 6.43 -6.08 -6.35
CA PHE A 285 5.70 -5.53 -5.21
C PHE A 285 6.28 -5.96 -3.85
N ASN A 286 6.93 -7.11 -3.78
CA ASN A 286 7.61 -7.58 -2.57
C ASN A 286 9.09 -7.13 -2.51
N GLY A 287 9.71 -6.80 -3.65
CA GLY A 287 11.16 -6.60 -3.74
C GLY A 287 11.68 -5.48 -2.83
N ASN A 288 10.96 -4.38 -2.72
CA ASN A 288 11.34 -3.27 -1.84
C ASN A 288 11.10 -3.59 -0.36
N LEU A 289 9.98 -4.24 -0.04
CA LEU A 289 9.71 -4.71 1.32
C LEU A 289 10.86 -5.60 1.82
N MET A 290 11.30 -6.57 0.99
CA MET A 290 12.43 -7.45 1.35
C MET A 290 13.73 -6.65 1.60
N ARG A 291 13.97 -5.58 0.86
CA ARG A 291 15.15 -4.71 1.07
C ARG A 291 15.05 -3.93 2.38
N GLU A 292 13.88 -3.39 2.70
CA GLU A 292 13.66 -2.68 3.97
C GLU A 292 13.77 -3.63 5.16
N LEU A 293 13.17 -4.82 5.10
CA LEU A 293 13.30 -5.84 6.15
C LEU A 293 14.75 -6.25 6.40
N ARG A 294 15.53 -6.43 5.33
CA ARG A 294 16.97 -6.73 5.44
C ARG A 294 17.76 -5.56 6.04
N ALA A 295 17.39 -4.32 5.74
CA ALA A 295 18.04 -3.15 6.32
C ALA A 295 17.73 -3.02 7.83
N ILE A 296 16.50 -3.31 8.22
CA ILE A 296 16.09 -3.34 9.63
C ILE A 296 16.87 -4.42 10.39
N ASP A 297 16.90 -5.67 9.89
CA ASP A 297 17.65 -6.78 10.51
C ASP A 297 19.13 -6.44 10.69
N PHE A 298 19.74 -5.81 9.69
CA PHE A 298 21.14 -5.38 9.76
C PHE A 298 21.38 -4.33 10.84
N ILE A 299 20.50 -3.31 10.93
CA ILE A 299 20.62 -2.25 11.94
C ILE A 299 20.35 -2.80 13.35
N ASP A 300 19.33 -3.62 13.52
CA ASP A 300 19.00 -4.25 14.79
C ASP A 300 20.16 -5.13 15.28
N GLY A 301 20.79 -5.90 14.41
CA GLY A 301 21.99 -6.65 14.72
C GLY A 301 23.16 -5.77 15.19
N LEU A 302 23.38 -4.60 14.57
CA LEU A 302 24.42 -3.67 15.03
C LEU A 302 24.11 -3.05 16.40
N ILE A 303 22.84 -2.87 16.73
CA ILE A 303 22.42 -2.38 18.04
C ILE A 303 22.59 -3.49 19.10
N GLU A 304 22.21 -4.72 18.78
CA GLU A 304 22.36 -5.89 19.66
C GLU A 304 23.83 -6.19 19.97
N ASP A 305 24.72 -6.11 18.97
CA ASP A 305 26.16 -6.28 19.10
C ASP A 305 26.83 -5.09 19.81
N GLY A 306 26.10 -4.05 20.16
CA GLY A 306 26.62 -2.84 20.83
C GLY A 306 27.49 -1.95 19.94
N VAL A 307 27.51 -2.17 18.62
CA VAL A 307 28.23 -1.34 17.65
C VAL A 307 27.52 0.02 17.48
N LEU A 308 26.19 -0.01 17.45
CA LEU A 308 25.35 1.21 17.47
C LEU A 308 24.71 1.37 18.84
N GLY A 309 24.91 2.56 19.44
CA GLY A 309 24.22 2.91 20.67
C GLY A 309 22.73 3.18 20.43
N ARG A 310 21.87 2.74 21.35
CA ARG A 310 20.45 3.12 21.34
C ARG A 310 20.31 4.63 21.46
N SER A 311 19.61 5.25 20.54
CA SER A 311 19.35 6.69 20.54
C SER A 311 17.98 6.93 19.89
N ASN A 312 17.51 8.20 19.91
CA ASN A 312 16.29 8.56 19.18
C ASN A 312 16.41 8.33 17.65
N ALA A 313 17.63 8.28 17.11
CA ALA A 313 17.89 7.99 15.69
C ALA A 313 17.99 6.48 15.40
N TYR A 314 18.33 5.67 16.41
CA TYR A 314 18.49 4.22 16.26
C TYR A 314 17.79 3.51 17.40
N LYS A 315 16.55 3.12 17.17
CA LYS A 315 15.76 2.28 18.10
C LYS A 315 15.51 0.94 17.44
N PRO A 316 15.53 -0.17 18.18
CA PRO A 316 15.11 -1.47 17.65
C PRO A 316 13.67 -1.40 17.14
N VAL A 317 13.41 -2.09 16.06
CA VAL A 317 12.06 -2.23 15.48
C VAL A 317 11.56 -3.62 15.80
N LEU A 318 10.38 -3.70 16.42
CA LEU A 318 9.73 -4.96 16.71
C LEU A 318 8.73 -5.27 15.59
N LEU A 319 9.07 -6.24 14.76
CA LEU A 319 8.29 -6.58 13.58
C LEU A 319 7.38 -7.77 13.84
N HIS A 320 6.13 -7.57 13.43
CA HIS A 320 5.07 -8.57 13.47
C HIS A 320 4.46 -8.72 12.09
N ARG A 321 3.85 -9.88 11.79
CA ARG A 321 3.20 -10.11 10.51
C ARG A 321 1.91 -10.88 10.68
N ILE A 322 0.86 -10.41 9.97
CA ILE A 322 -0.31 -11.19 9.63
C ILE A 322 -0.31 -11.36 8.12
N ASP A 323 -0.33 -12.59 7.65
CA ASP A 323 -0.43 -12.92 6.23
C ASP A 323 -1.55 -13.93 5.96
N GLY A 324 -1.89 -14.07 4.70
CA GLY A 324 -2.91 -15.03 4.25
C GLY A 324 -2.35 -16.37 3.81
N SER A 325 -1.10 -16.69 4.17
CA SER A 325 -0.45 -17.95 3.80
C SER A 325 -1.15 -19.14 4.47
N GLY A 326 -1.30 -20.22 3.74
CA GLY A 326 -2.05 -21.40 4.19
C GLY A 326 -3.58 -21.26 4.10
N GLY A 327 -4.09 -20.22 3.43
CA GLY A 327 -5.52 -19.91 3.36
C GLY A 327 -5.97 -19.29 2.05
N ALA A 328 -6.97 -18.40 2.13
CA ALA A 328 -7.68 -17.83 0.97
C ALA A 328 -6.80 -17.06 -0.03
N LEU A 329 -5.59 -16.61 0.35
CA LEU A 329 -4.66 -15.91 -0.55
C LEU A 329 -3.72 -16.86 -1.31
N ASP A 330 -3.54 -18.10 -0.89
CA ASP A 330 -2.65 -19.06 -1.58
C ASP A 330 -3.22 -19.47 -2.95
N ASP A 331 -4.54 -19.68 -3.00
CA ASP A 331 -5.27 -20.02 -4.22
C ASP A 331 -5.59 -18.78 -5.07
N ALA A 332 -5.36 -17.59 -4.52
CA ALA A 332 -5.64 -16.33 -5.20
C ALA A 332 -4.56 -16.03 -6.24
N SER A 333 -4.94 -16.09 -7.52
CA SER A 333 -4.08 -15.64 -8.62
C SER A 333 -3.97 -14.11 -8.66
N ALA A 334 -2.92 -13.56 -9.26
CA ALA A 334 -2.84 -12.12 -9.44
C ALA A 334 -4.00 -11.55 -10.30
N SER A 335 -4.60 -12.37 -11.18
CA SER A 335 -5.83 -12.01 -11.90
C SER A 335 -7.05 -11.82 -10.99
N SER A 336 -7.08 -12.47 -9.82
CA SER A 336 -8.16 -12.28 -8.84
C SER A 336 -8.09 -10.94 -8.11
N ARG A 337 -6.97 -10.19 -8.19
CA ARG A 337 -6.85 -8.82 -7.67
C ARG A 337 -7.82 -7.83 -8.30
N LEU A 338 -8.32 -8.15 -9.50
CA LEU A 338 -9.35 -7.37 -10.19
C LEU A 338 -10.77 -7.90 -9.95
N ARG A 339 -10.92 -8.97 -9.15
CA ARG A 339 -12.21 -9.53 -8.80
C ARG A 339 -12.83 -8.74 -7.66
N ALA A 340 -13.78 -7.87 -7.98
CA ALA A 340 -14.51 -7.08 -6.98
C ALA A 340 -15.93 -7.62 -6.72
N GLN A 341 -16.17 -8.91 -6.91
CA GLN A 341 -17.46 -9.54 -6.59
C GLN A 341 -17.65 -9.63 -5.07
N TRP A 342 -18.78 -9.18 -4.59
CA TRP A 342 -19.05 -9.08 -3.15
C TRP A 342 -18.83 -10.38 -2.37
N PRO A 343 -19.30 -11.56 -2.82
CA PRO A 343 -19.04 -12.82 -2.13
C PRO A 343 -17.55 -13.15 -2.00
N PHE A 344 -16.73 -12.81 -3.01
CA PHE A 344 -15.28 -12.99 -2.96
C PHE A 344 -14.62 -12.05 -1.96
N LEU A 345 -15.04 -10.78 -1.93
CA LEU A 345 -14.54 -9.80 -0.95
C LEU A 345 -14.89 -10.21 0.48
N LEU A 346 -16.12 -10.71 0.72
CA LEU A 346 -16.52 -11.25 2.01
C LEU A 346 -15.68 -12.48 2.43
N HIS A 347 -15.41 -13.38 1.50
CA HIS A 347 -14.55 -14.53 1.78
C HIS A 347 -13.14 -14.10 2.22
N LEU A 348 -12.54 -13.12 1.55
CA LEU A 348 -11.24 -12.57 1.94
C LEU A 348 -11.30 -11.84 3.28
N ARG A 349 -12.35 -11.05 3.54
CA ARG A 349 -12.58 -10.41 4.83
C ARG A 349 -12.62 -11.44 5.95
N ASP A 350 -13.41 -12.50 5.79
CA ASP A 350 -13.59 -13.52 6.83
C ASP A 350 -12.26 -14.24 7.10
N ALA A 351 -11.50 -14.57 6.06
CA ALA A 351 -10.16 -15.12 6.21
C ALA A 351 -9.19 -14.15 6.94
N GLY A 352 -9.25 -12.84 6.65
CA GLY A 352 -8.48 -11.83 7.34
C GLY A 352 -8.83 -11.72 8.83
N ARG A 353 -10.13 -11.78 9.16
CA ARG A 353 -10.60 -11.81 10.55
C ARG A 353 -10.04 -13.01 11.32
N GLU A 354 -10.14 -14.20 10.74
CA GLU A 354 -9.62 -15.42 11.39
C GLU A 354 -8.10 -15.37 11.57
N ALA A 355 -7.35 -14.88 10.56
CA ALA A 355 -5.91 -14.71 10.66
C ALA A 355 -5.52 -13.73 11.79
N ALA A 356 -6.25 -12.60 11.93
CA ALA A 356 -6.00 -11.62 12.97
C ALA A 356 -6.31 -12.16 14.37
N LYS A 357 -7.40 -12.89 14.55
CA LYS A 357 -7.74 -13.53 15.82
C LYS A 357 -6.69 -14.54 16.25
N ALA A 358 -6.31 -15.44 15.35
CA ALA A 358 -5.28 -16.44 15.59
C ALA A 358 -3.93 -15.79 15.94
N TRP A 359 -3.58 -14.71 15.24
CA TRP A 359 -2.36 -13.95 15.52
C TRP A 359 -2.40 -13.29 16.91
N LEU A 360 -3.52 -12.66 17.29
CA LEU A 360 -3.68 -12.04 18.60
C LEU A 360 -3.57 -13.06 19.73
N GLU A 361 -4.18 -14.23 19.59
CA GLU A 361 -4.11 -15.30 20.59
C GLU A 361 -2.67 -15.76 20.85
N GLN A 362 -1.84 -15.78 19.81
CA GLN A 362 -0.47 -16.31 19.89
C GLN A 362 0.57 -15.23 20.23
N ASN A 363 0.36 -13.99 19.78
CA ASN A 363 1.42 -12.99 19.73
C ASN A 363 1.14 -11.70 20.53
N TYR A 364 -0.05 -11.55 21.11
CA TYR A 364 -0.40 -10.31 21.82
C TYR A 364 0.62 -9.96 22.93
N ASP A 365 1.10 -10.95 23.67
CA ASP A 365 2.04 -10.73 24.76
C ASP A 365 3.43 -10.33 24.30
N ALA A 366 3.82 -10.66 23.06
CA ALA A 366 5.10 -10.28 22.48
C ALA A 366 5.18 -8.79 22.11
N ILE A 367 4.03 -8.13 21.86
CA ILE A 367 3.97 -6.70 21.53
C ILE A 367 4.60 -5.87 22.65
N GLY A 368 5.56 -5.01 22.29
CA GLY A 368 6.35 -4.19 23.20
C GLY A 368 7.53 -4.92 23.85
N ARG A 369 7.78 -6.19 23.48
CA ARG A 369 8.83 -7.02 24.06
C ARG A 369 9.79 -7.59 23.04
N GLU A 370 9.27 -8.23 22.00
CA GLU A 370 10.06 -8.94 20.99
C GLU A 370 9.34 -9.03 19.66
N SER A 371 10.10 -9.14 18.57
CA SER A 371 9.58 -9.40 17.22
C SER A 371 8.97 -10.80 17.17
N THR A 372 7.83 -10.95 16.49
CA THR A 372 7.24 -12.26 16.17
C THR A 372 7.53 -12.69 14.72
N LEU A 373 8.15 -11.82 13.92
CA LEU A 373 8.59 -12.12 12.58
C LEU A 373 10.07 -12.50 12.59
N ASP A 374 10.39 -13.71 12.11
CA ASP A 374 11.76 -14.11 11.80
C ASP A 374 12.18 -13.42 10.49
N LEU A 375 12.93 -12.32 10.63
CA LEU A 375 13.38 -11.53 9.49
C LEU A 375 14.30 -12.35 8.57
N LYS A 376 15.18 -13.16 9.12
CA LYS A 376 16.13 -13.96 8.32
C LYS A 376 15.41 -14.94 7.42
N ALA A 377 14.36 -15.58 7.93
CA ALA A 377 13.53 -16.50 7.14
C ALA A 377 12.79 -15.82 5.98
N MET A 378 12.64 -14.49 6.03
CA MET A 378 11.92 -13.75 4.98
C MET A 378 12.76 -13.52 3.72
N TYR A 379 14.09 -13.53 3.81
CA TYR A 379 14.96 -13.16 2.68
C TYR A 379 16.12 -14.14 2.41
N THR A 380 16.19 -15.24 3.18
CA THR A 380 17.10 -16.38 2.93
C THR A 380 16.36 -17.54 2.27
#